data_46b7660bb6d68dc1d60c298e3de3705b
#
_entry.id   46b7660bb6d68dc1d60c298e3de3705b
#
_cell.length_a   1.000
_cell.length_b   1.000
_cell.length_c   1.000
_cell.angle_alpha   90.00
_cell.angle_beta   90.00
_cell.angle_gamma   90.00
#
_symmetry.space_group_name_H-M   'P 1'
#
loop_
_entity.id
_entity.type
_entity.pdbx_description
1 polymer ?
#
loop_
_entity_poly.entity_id
_entity_poly.type
_entity_poly.pdbx_seq_one_letter_code
_entity_poly.pdbx_strand_id
1 'polypeptide(L)'
;MAISLYDVSVAGFLQTLTGVAGFLEKGRVHFAEKPGALEEVVAGRLWPDMFPFSFQVISVVHHSQGAIEGARKGTFSPRAEGPKDYAGLQQLVADARTMLKGVTREDMDALEGKEMFFEFRDVKLPFTVENFLMSFSTPNLQFHATTAYDLLRMRGVPIGKRDFTGPLRMKK
;
A
#
# COMPACT_ATOMS: atom_id res chain seq x y z
N MET A 1 12.24 15.11 20.70
CA MET A 1 12.65 14.12 19.68
C MET A 1 12.19 14.63 18.32
N ALA A 2 13.09 14.72 17.36
CA ALA A 2 12.70 15.01 15.97
C ALA A 2 11.96 13.79 15.40
N ILE A 3 11.01 14.00 14.49
CA ILE A 3 10.35 12.95 13.75
C ILE A 3 11.36 12.38 12.76
N SER A 4 11.61 11.06 12.79
CA SER A 4 12.55 10.39 11.89
C SER A 4 11.91 10.01 10.55
N LEU A 5 12.73 9.74 9.54
CA LEU A 5 12.27 9.22 8.25
C LEU A 5 11.49 7.90 8.42
N TYR A 6 11.88 7.06 9.39
CA TYR A 6 11.13 5.85 9.75
C TYR A 6 9.70 6.18 10.21
N ASP A 7 9.52 7.20 11.05
CA ASP A 7 8.21 7.56 11.62
C ASP A 7 7.21 8.05 10.56
N VAL A 8 7.69 8.76 9.55
CA VAL A 8 6.86 9.33 8.47
C VAL A 8 6.69 8.39 7.27
N SER A 9 7.41 7.28 7.23
CA SER A 9 7.33 6.29 6.15
C SER A 9 6.96 4.91 6.68
N VAL A 10 7.90 4.09 7.11
CA VAL A 10 7.71 2.69 7.49
C VAL A 10 6.60 2.50 8.52
N ALA A 11 6.59 3.32 9.58
CA ALA A 11 5.57 3.23 10.62
C ALA A 11 4.16 3.58 10.10
N GLY A 12 4.06 4.57 9.21
CA GLY A 12 2.81 4.93 8.52
C GLY A 12 2.36 3.85 7.53
N PHE A 13 3.30 3.29 6.76
CA PHE A 13 3.03 2.21 5.82
C PHE A 13 2.52 0.95 6.51
N LEU A 14 3.14 0.55 7.63
CA LEU A 14 2.69 -0.58 8.45
C LEU A 14 1.28 -0.35 9.01
N GLN A 15 0.95 0.87 9.43
CA GLN A 15 -0.39 1.21 9.89
C GLN A 15 -1.42 1.05 8.77
N THR A 16 -1.17 1.63 7.59
CA THR A 16 -2.06 1.53 6.42
C THR A 16 -2.21 0.08 5.96
N LEU A 17 -1.12 -0.67 5.80
CA LEU A 17 -1.16 -2.10 5.42
C LEU A 17 -1.90 -2.96 6.44
N THR A 18 -1.87 -2.61 7.74
CA THR A 18 -2.65 -3.32 8.76
C THR A 18 -4.15 -3.06 8.59
N GLY A 19 -4.55 -1.83 8.30
CA GLY A 19 -5.93 -1.52 7.93
C GLY A 19 -6.37 -2.27 6.67
N VAL A 20 -5.53 -2.23 5.61
CA VAL A 20 -5.79 -2.95 4.35
C VAL A 20 -5.97 -4.44 4.58
N ALA A 21 -5.07 -5.10 5.32
CA ALA A 21 -5.20 -6.52 5.65
C ALA A 21 -6.51 -6.82 6.41
N GLY A 22 -6.90 -5.93 7.33
CA GLY A 22 -8.14 -6.07 8.10
C GLY A 22 -9.39 -5.96 7.23
N PHE A 23 -9.49 -4.97 6.36
CA PHE A 23 -10.67 -4.84 5.51
C PHE A 23 -10.70 -5.86 4.36
N LEU A 24 -9.55 -6.35 3.88
CA LEU A 24 -9.51 -7.50 2.96
C LEU A 24 -10.07 -8.76 3.62
N GLU A 25 -9.71 -9.04 4.88
CA GLU A 25 -10.25 -10.20 5.59
C GLU A 25 -11.77 -10.07 5.81
N LYS A 26 -12.27 -8.89 6.19
CA LYS A 26 -13.70 -8.64 6.29
C LYS A 26 -14.42 -8.83 4.94
N GLY A 27 -13.80 -8.42 3.84
CA GLY A 27 -14.31 -8.68 2.50
C GLY A 27 -14.40 -10.17 2.19
N ARG A 28 -13.34 -10.93 2.47
CA ARG A 28 -13.30 -12.39 2.30
C ARG A 28 -14.44 -13.07 3.06
N VAL A 29 -14.62 -12.71 4.33
CA VAL A 29 -15.69 -13.28 5.17
C VAL A 29 -17.08 -12.90 4.65
N HIS A 30 -17.29 -11.63 4.24
CA HIS A 30 -18.57 -11.16 3.73
C HIS A 30 -19.02 -11.90 2.47
N PHE A 31 -18.09 -12.30 1.63
CA PHE A 31 -18.37 -13.01 0.37
C PHE A 31 -18.20 -14.54 0.45
N ALA A 32 -17.92 -15.10 1.62
CA ALA A 32 -17.59 -16.53 1.78
C ALA A 32 -18.67 -17.46 1.23
N GLU A 33 -19.95 -17.10 1.35
CA GLU A 33 -21.09 -17.89 0.91
C GLU A 33 -21.63 -17.48 -0.48
N LYS A 34 -20.93 -16.61 -1.21
CA LYS A 34 -21.33 -16.07 -2.51
C LYS A 34 -20.35 -16.50 -3.59
N PRO A 35 -20.59 -17.64 -4.28
CA PRO A 35 -19.69 -18.10 -5.35
C PRO A 35 -19.47 -17.03 -6.41
N GLY A 36 -18.22 -16.83 -6.85
CA GLY A 36 -17.85 -15.87 -7.88
C GLY A 36 -17.73 -14.41 -7.40
N ALA A 37 -18.20 -14.08 -6.18
CA ALA A 37 -18.21 -12.69 -5.73
C ALA A 37 -16.81 -12.10 -5.49
N LEU A 38 -15.85 -12.92 -5.06
CA LEU A 38 -14.46 -12.45 -4.87
C LEU A 38 -13.78 -12.16 -6.20
N GLU A 39 -14.04 -12.96 -7.23
CA GLU A 39 -13.56 -12.73 -8.60
C GLU A 39 -14.13 -11.43 -9.17
N GLU A 40 -15.41 -11.17 -8.96
CA GLU A 40 -16.06 -9.90 -9.34
C GLU A 40 -15.46 -8.71 -8.59
N VAL A 41 -15.14 -8.87 -7.31
CA VAL A 41 -14.44 -7.84 -6.54
C VAL A 41 -13.07 -7.56 -7.15
N VAL A 42 -12.27 -8.58 -7.41
CA VAL A 42 -10.90 -8.47 -7.95
C VAL A 42 -10.88 -7.73 -9.29
N ALA A 43 -11.85 -8.00 -10.16
CA ALA A 43 -12.01 -7.34 -11.46
C ALA A 43 -12.72 -5.97 -11.39
N GLY A 44 -13.37 -5.68 -10.26
CA GLY A 44 -14.21 -4.48 -10.09
C GLY A 44 -13.44 -3.18 -10.17
N ARG A 45 -14.08 -2.17 -10.75
CA ARG A 45 -13.56 -0.80 -10.91
C ARG A 45 -14.50 0.20 -10.24
N LEU A 46 -13.94 1.27 -9.69
CA LEU A 46 -14.72 2.38 -9.15
C LEU A 46 -15.40 3.18 -10.28
N TRP A 47 -14.69 3.35 -11.40
CA TRP A 47 -15.17 3.97 -12.63
C TRP A 47 -14.58 3.24 -13.84
N PRO A 48 -15.23 3.23 -15.03
CA PRO A 48 -14.78 2.42 -16.17
C PRO A 48 -13.34 2.64 -16.62
N ASP A 49 -12.81 3.85 -16.52
CA ASP A 49 -11.44 4.21 -16.92
C ASP A 49 -10.40 4.04 -15.78
N MET A 50 -10.85 3.73 -14.56
CA MET A 50 -9.95 3.44 -13.44
C MET A 50 -9.46 1.99 -13.48
N PHE A 51 -8.27 1.74 -12.91
CA PHE A 51 -7.75 0.40 -12.74
C PHE A 51 -8.57 -0.42 -11.73
N PRO A 52 -8.62 -1.76 -11.89
CA PRO A 52 -9.45 -2.63 -11.05
C PRO A 52 -8.93 -2.73 -9.61
N PHE A 53 -9.76 -3.33 -8.73
CA PHE A 53 -9.44 -3.57 -7.32
C PHE A 53 -8.09 -4.26 -7.12
N SER A 54 -7.79 -5.29 -7.94
CA SER A 54 -6.49 -5.96 -7.89
C SER A 54 -5.32 -4.99 -8.04
N PHE A 55 -5.40 -4.08 -9.01
CA PHE A 55 -4.38 -3.06 -9.21
C PHE A 55 -4.27 -2.11 -8.01
N GLN A 56 -5.39 -1.75 -7.37
CA GLN A 56 -5.35 -0.88 -6.19
C GLN A 56 -4.56 -1.54 -5.06
N VAL A 57 -4.82 -2.81 -4.76
CA VAL A 57 -4.11 -3.55 -3.70
C VAL A 57 -2.63 -3.75 -4.05
N ILE A 58 -2.32 -4.09 -5.30
CA ILE A 58 -0.93 -4.21 -5.79
C ILE A 58 -0.19 -2.88 -5.62
N SER A 59 -0.83 -1.76 -5.97
CA SER A 59 -0.26 -0.42 -5.83
C SER A 59 -0.05 -0.01 -4.38
N VAL A 60 -0.94 -0.41 -3.47
CA VAL A 60 -0.73 -0.22 -2.02
C VAL A 60 0.59 -0.86 -1.57
N VAL A 61 0.85 -2.10 -1.98
CA VAL A 61 2.11 -2.79 -1.64
C VAL A 61 3.29 -2.15 -2.36
N HIS A 62 3.13 -1.77 -3.62
CA HIS A 62 4.20 -1.13 -4.39
C HIS A 62 4.61 0.22 -3.79
N HIS A 63 3.66 1.06 -3.36
CA HIS A 63 3.93 2.35 -2.72
C HIS A 63 4.24 2.26 -1.21
N SER A 64 4.38 1.07 -0.65
CA SER A 64 4.86 0.83 0.71
C SER A 64 6.15 0.01 0.72
N GLN A 65 6.08 -1.31 0.57
CA GLN A 65 7.26 -2.17 0.47
C GLN A 65 8.16 -1.75 -0.70
N GLY A 66 7.61 -1.66 -1.92
CA GLY A 66 8.36 -1.32 -3.12
C GLY A 66 9.02 0.06 -3.04
N ALA A 67 8.41 1.02 -2.32
CA ALA A 67 9.01 2.33 -2.08
C ALA A 67 10.27 2.26 -1.23
N ILE A 68 10.29 1.43 -0.17
CA ILE A 68 11.48 1.22 0.66
C ILE A 68 12.57 0.46 -0.11
N GLU A 69 12.20 -0.55 -0.88
CA GLU A 69 13.14 -1.26 -1.77
C GLU A 69 13.74 -0.32 -2.82
N GLY A 70 12.89 0.53 -3.43
CA GLY A 70 13.31 1.56 -4.38
C GLY A 70 14.27 2.59 -3.77
N ALA A 71 13.98 3.05 -2.55
CA ALA A 71 14.85 3.97 -1.82
C ALA A 71 16.23 3.35 -1.53
N ARG A 72 16.29 2.08 -1.16
CA ARG A 72 17.55 1.34 -0.97
C ARG A 72 18.34 1.17 -2.28
N LYS A 73 17.62 0.98 -3.39
CA LYS A 73 18.20 0.79 -4.74
C LYS A 73 18.58 2.12 -5.41
N GLY A 74 17.99 3.24 -5.00
CA GLY A 74 18.11 4.55 -5.65
C GLY A 74 17.20 4.73 -6.88
N THR A 75 16.32 3.76 -7.19
CA THR A 75 15.39 3.84 -8.32
C THR A 75 14.05 3.19 -7.99
N PHE A 76 12.97 3.78 -8.49
CA PHE A 76 11.60 3.27 -8.38
C PHE A 76 10.91 3.37 -9.73
N SER A 77 10.24 2.31 -10.15
CA SER A 77 9.50 2.25 -11.42
C SER A 77 8.11 1.67 -11.20
N PRO A 78 7.11 2.00 -12.02
CA PRO A 78 5.78 1.43 -11.92
C PRO A 78 5.80 -0.11 -11.96
N ARG A 79 4.96 -0.74 -11.16
CA ARG A 79 4.75 -2.19 -11.18
C ARG A 79 3.46 -2.49 -11.93
N ALA A 80 3.55 -3.30 -12.99
CA ALA A 80 2.41 -3.65 -13.82
C ALA A 80 1.74 -4.98 -13.43
N GLU A 81 2.46 -5.88 -12.74
CA GLU A 81 2.03 -7.26 -12.51
C GLU A 81 1.90 -7.61 -11.03
N GLY A 82 0.99 -8.53 -10.74
CA GLY A 82 0.74 -9.05 -9.41
C GLY A 82 -0.34 -10.13 -9.41
N PRO A 83 -0.76 -10.61 -8.23
CA PRO A 83 -1.83 -11.60 -8.08
C PRO A 83 -3.12 -11.18 -8.77
N LYS A 84 -3.81 -12.18 -9.36
CA LYS A 84 -5.08 -12.01 -10.08
C LYS A 84 -6.27 -12.61 -9.33
N ASP A 85 -6.06 -13.07 -8.11
CA ASP A 85 -7.09 -13.62 -7.25
C ASP A 85 -7.04 -12.97 -5.86
N TYR A 86 -8.14 -13.08 -5.13
CA TYR A 86 -8.29 -12.39 -3.84
C TYR A 86 -7.32 -12.90 -2.77
N ALA A 87 -7.10 -14.21 -2.71
CA ALA A 87 -6.19 -14.82 -1.73
C ALA A 87 -4.74 -14.39 -1.97
N GLY A 88 -4.32 -14.34 -3.23
CA GLY A 88 -3.00 -13.83 -3.63
C GLY A 88 -2.81 -12.36 -3.25
N LEU A 89 -3.86 -11.53 -3.36
CA LEU A 89 -3.81 -10.14 -2.90
C LEU A 89 -3.66 -10.03 -1.38
N GLN A 90 -4.35 -10.88 -0.61
CA GLN A 90 -4.18 -10.95 0.85
C GLN A 90 -2.75 -11.37 1.22
N GLN A 91 -2.22 -12.39 0.55
CA GLN A 91 -0.85 -12.86 0.78
C GLN A 91 0.18 -11.77 0.45
N LEU A 92 0.01 -11.06 -0.67
CA LEU A 92 0.88 -9.95 -1.07
C LEU A 92 0.97 -8.87 0.02
N VAL A 93 -0.17 -8.51 0.62
CA VAL A 93 -0.21 -7.54 1.73
C VAL A 93 0.45 -8.10 3.00
N ALA A 94 0.26 -9.39 3.29
CA ALA A 94 0.87 -10.05 4.45
C ALA A 94 2.40 -10.08 4.34
N ASP A 95 2.93 -10.42 3.16
CA ASP A 95 4.37 -10.45 2.87
C ASP A 95 4.99 -9.05 2.99
N ALA A 96 4.33 -8.03 2.44
CA ALA A 96 4.77 -6.65 2.56
C ALA A 96 4.85 -6.18 4.02
N ARG A 97 3.86 -6.53 4.85
CA ARG A 97 3.89 -6.24 6.29
C ARG A 97 5.04 -6.94 7.00
N THR A 98 5.31 -8.17 6.64
CA THR A 98 6.42 -8.95 7.21
C THR A 98 7.76 -8.31 6.88
N MET A 99 7.97 -7.95 5.62
CA MET A 99 9.20 -7.27 5.18
C MET A 99 9.39 -5.93 5.91
N LEU A 100 8.36 -5.09 5.94
CA LEU A 100 8.46 -3.76 6.56
C LEU A 100 8.69 -3.81 8.08
N LYS A 101 8.21 -4.85 8.78
CA LYS A 101 8.52 -5.07 10.21
C LYS A 101 10.01 -5.34 10.46
N GLY A 102 10.73 -5.84 9.46
CA GLY A 102 12.17 -6.05 9.53
C GLY A 102 13.01 -4.80 9.24
N VAL A 103 12.39 -3.70 8.81
CA VAL A 103 13.10 -2.43 8.56
C VAL A 103 13.31 -1.70 9.87
N THR A 104 14.55 -1.32 10.18
CA THR A 104 14.91 -0.59 11.40
C THR A 104 14.95 0.92 11.18
N ARG A 105 15.06 1.69 12.28
CA ARG A 105 15.30 3.14 12.20
C ARG A 105 16.65 3.44 11.57
N GLU A 106 17.68 2.69 11.96
CA GLU A 106 19.04 2.81 11.46
C GLU A 106 19.09 2.57 9.94
N ASP A 107 18.30 1.62 9.43
CA ASP A 107 18.17 1.39 7.98
C ASP A 107 17.65 2.64 7.27
N MET A 108 16.66 3.33 7.87
CA MET A 108 16.05 4.53 7.27
C MET A 108 16.93 5.77 7.43
N ASP A 109 17.56 5.94 8.60
CA ASP A 109 18.50 7.04 8.87
C ASP A 109 19.67 7.00 7.88
N ALA A 110 20.13 5.80 7.53
CA ALA A 110 21.19 5.60 6.52
C ALA A 110 20.77 5.99 5.07
N LEU A 111 19.50 6.24 4.83
CA LEU A 111 18.96 6.67 3.53
C LEU A 111 18.72 8.17 3.45
N GLU A 112 18.74 8.89 4.57
CA GLU A 112 18.48 10.33 4.60
C GLU A 112 19.43 11.11 3.67
N GLY A 113 18.87 12.04 2.91
CA GLY A 113 19.58 12.89 1.96
C GLY A 113 20.07 12.19 0.69
N LYS A 114 19.91 10.86 0.57
CA LYS A 114 20.32 10.17 -0.66
C LYS A 114 19.42 10.52 -1.83
N GLU A 115 20.04 10.57 -3.01
CA GLU A 115 19.34 10.75 -4.27
C GLU A 115 18.66 9.44 -4.70
N MET A 116 17.46 9.56 -5.27
CA MET A 116 16.78 8.48 -5.96
C MET A 116 15.98 8.99 -7.15
N PHE A 117 15.63 8.10 -8.05
CA PHE A 117 14.92 8.44 -9.28
C PHE A 117 13.62 7.64 -9.42
N PHE A 118 12.54 8.33 -9.78
CA PHE A 118 11.40 7.67 -10.41
C PHE A 118 11.69 7.54 -11.90
N GLU A 119 11.59 6.31 -12.43
CA GLU A 119 11.90 6.01 -13.82
C GLU A 119 10.71 5.30 -14.48
N PHE A 120 10.20 5.90 -15.57
CA PHE A 120 9.14 5.30 -16.37
C PHE A 120 9.29 5.71 -17.85
N ARG A 121 9.57 4.75 -18.73
CA ARG A 121 9.91 4.98 -20.13
C ARG A 121 11.06 6.00 -20.22
N ASP A 122 10.85 7.11 -20.94
CA ASP A 122 11.84 8.18 -21.11
C ASP A 122 11.81 9.23 -19.99
N VAL A 123 10.93 9.04 -18.99
CA VAL A 123 10.79 9.97 -17.87
C VAL A 123 11.68 9.52 -16.71
N LYS A 124 12.55 10.41 -16.26
CA LYS A 124 13.40 10.24 -15.09
C LYS A 124 13.28 11.47 -14.20
N LEU A 125 12.64 11.31 -13.04
CA LEU A 125 12.40 12.38 -12.07
C LEU A 125 13.32 12.20 -10.85
N PRO A 126 14.19 13.19 -10.55
CA PRO A 126 15.07 13.13 -9.40
C PRO A 126 14.31 13.51 -8.12
N PHE A 127 14.63 12.81 -7.02
CA PHE A 127 14.15 13.09 -5.67
C PHE A 127 15.28 12.89 -4.66
N THR A 128 15.16 13.48 -3.48
CA THR A 128 15.77 12.87 -2.28
C THR A 128 14.85 11.76 -1.79
N VAL A 129 15.38 10.80 -1.04
CA VAL A 129 14.59 9.67 -0.51
C VAL A 129 13.39 10.20 0.31
N GLU A 130 13.58 11.23 1.14
CA GLU A 130 12.52 11.83 1.95
C GLU A 130 11.40 12.40 1.10
N ASN A 131 11.76 13.18 0.08
CA ASN A 131 10.79 13.82 -0.80
C ASN A 131 10.02 12.78 -1.62
N PHE A 132 10.68 11.74 -2.10
CA PHE A 132 10.02 10.63 -2.78
C PHE A 132 9.02 9.92 -1.86
N LEU A 133 9.44 9.53 -0.65
CA LEU A 133 8.57 8.81 0.28
C LEU A 133 7.37 9.64 0.73
N MET A 134 7.59 10.95 1.02
CA MET A 134 6.55 11.82 1.57
C MET A 134 5.63 12.42 0.50
N SER A 135 6.18 12.88 -0.65
CA SER A 135 5.40 13.61 -1.66
C SER A 135 4.93 12.76 -2.83
N PHE A 136 5.53 11.59 -3.04
CA PHE A 136 5.15 10.67 -4.12
C PHE A 136 4.53 9.38 -3.57
N SER A 137 5.28 8.58 -2.79
CA SER A 137 4.80 7.25 -2.37
C SER A 137 3.66 7.32 -1.37
N THR A 138 3.72 8.16 -0.35
CA THR A 138 2.66 8.26 0.66
C THR A 138 1.32 8.69 0.07
N PRO A 139 1.20 9.74 -0.75
CA PRO A 139 -0.06 10.10 -1.39
C PRO A 139 -0.62 9.00 -2.29
N ASN A 140 0.23 8.33 -3.08
CA ASN A 140 -0.19 7.21 -3.92
C ASN A 140 -0.68 6.03 -3.08
N LEU A 141 0.03 5.66 -2.01
CA LEU A 141 -0.40 4.63 -1.06
C LEU A 141 -1.80 4.91 -0.52
N GLN A 142 -2.04 6.14 -0.04
CA GLN A 142 -3.34 6.54 0.52
C GLN A 142 -4.44 6.54 -0.53
N PHE A 143 -4.17 7.04 -1.74
CA PHE A 143 -5.12 7.02 -2.85
C PHE A 143 -5.56 5.59 -3.18
N HIS A 144 -4.62 4.66 -3.36
CA HIS A 144 -4.91 3.28 -3.70
C HIS A 144 -5.58 2.51 -2.57
N ALA A 145 -5.17 2.74 -1.31
CA ALA A 145 -5.80 2.13 -0.15
C ALA A 145 -7.26 2.60 0.04
N THR A 146 -7.52 3.89 -0.16
CA THR A 146 -8.88 4.46 -0.10
C THR A 146 -9.75 3.90 -1.22
N THR A 147 -9.24 3.86 -2.46
CA THR A 147 -9.98 3.31 -3.60
C THR A 147 -10.31 1.82 -3.39
N ALA A 148 -9.38 1.02 -2.85
CA ALA A 148 -9.65 -0.38 -2.52
C ALA A 148 -10.73 -0.51 -1.41
N TYR A 149 -10.65 0.33 -0.38
CA TYR A 149 -11.67 0.39 0.67
C TYR A 149 -13.04 0.73 0.10
N ASP A 150 -13.14 1.76 -0.74
CA ASP A 150 -14.40 2.23 -1.34
C ASP A 150 -15.03 1.14 -2.22
N LEU A 151 -14.23 0.42 -3.01
CA LEU A 151 -14.70 -0.70 -3.83
C LEU A 151 -15.34 -1.82 -3.00
N LEU A 152 -14.79 -2.16 -1.84
CA LEU A 152 -15.39 -3.12 -0.91
C LEU A 152 -16.64 -2.54 -0.23
N ARG A 153 -16.58 -1.27 0.20
CA ARG A 153 -17.71 -0.61 0.88
C ARG A 153 -18.93 -0.49 -0.02
N MET A 154 -18.74 -0.13 -1.29
CA MET A 154 -19.81 -0.06 -2.29
C MET A 154 -20.49 -1.41 -2.54
N ARG A 155 -19.76 -2.52 -2.32
CA ARG A 155 -20.30 -3.89 -2.44
C ARG A 155 -20.93 -4.41 -1.14
N GLY A 156 -21.13 -3.55 -0.15
CA GLY A 156 -21.84 -3.88 1.09
C GLY A 156 -20.97 -4.51 2.19
N VAL A 157 -19.65 -4.60 2.02
CA VAL A 157 -18.77 -5.08 3.10
C VAL A 157 -18.93 -4.16 4.32
N PRO A 158 -19.17 -4.69 5.54
CA PRO A 158 -19.43 -3.90 6.74
C PRO A 158 -18.12 -3.37 7.33
N ILE A 159 -17.51 -2.43 6.64
CA ILE A 159 -16.28 -1.72 7.03
C ILE A 159 -16.54 -0.23 7.21
N GLY A 160 -15.78 0.42 8.09
CA GLY A 160 -15.87 1.83 8.39
C GLY A 160 -14.49 2.48 8.52
N LYS A 161 -14.46 3.78 8.80
CA LYS A 161 -13.21 4.54 8.93
C LYS A 161 -12.19 3.89 9.89
N ARG A 162 -12.65 3.26 10.98
CA ARG A 162 -11.76 2.58 11.94
C ARG A 162 -11.03 1.38 11.31
N ASP A 163 -11.66 0.67 10.39
CA ASP A 163 -11.03 -0.43 9.66
C ASP A 163 -9.95 0.09 8.71
N PHE A 164 -10.19 1.24 8.08
CA PHE A 164 -9.23 1.90 7.20
C PHE A 164 -8.02 2.44 7.95
N THR A 165 -8.23 3.16 9.08
CA THR A 165 -7.15 3.81 9.82
C THR A 165 -6.17 2.83 10.48
N GLY A 166 -6.58 1.57 10.69
CA GLY A 166 -5.74 0.60 11.38
C GLY A 166 -5.45 0.97 12.85
N PRO A 167 -4.44 0.36 13.47
CA PRO A 167 -4.09 0.61 14.86
C PRO A 167 -3.46 2.00 15.05
N LEU A 168 -4.01 2.78 15.95
CA LEU A 168 -3.47 4.10 16.28
C LEU A 168 -2.22 3.98 17.16
N ARG A 169 -1.23 4.83 16.90
CA ARG A 169 0.00 4.95 17.71
C ARG A 169 -0.25 5.88 18.90
N MET A 170 -0.98 5.39 19.91
CA MET A 170 -1.33 6.17 21.10
C MET A 170 -0.15 6.29 22.07
N LYS A 171 -0.12 7.40 22.83
CA LYS A 171 0.81 7.54 23.96
C LYS A 171 0.47 6.47 25.01
N LYS A 172 1.49 5.74 25.44
CA LYS A 172 1.40 4.83 26.59
C LYS A 172 1.57 5.61 27.89
#